data_eceaa5b9694584d3510d2bc954507b34
#
_entry.id   eceaa5b9694584d3510d2bc954507b34
#
_cell.length_a   1.000
_cell.length_b   1.000
_cell.length_c   1.000
_cell.angle_alpha   90.00
_cell.angle_beta   90.00
_cell.angle_gamma   90.00
#
_symmetry.space_group_name_H-M   'P 1'
#
loop_
_entity.id
_entity.type
_entity.pdbx_description
1 polymer ?
#
loop_
_entity_poly.entity_id
_entity_poly.type
_entity_poly.pdbx_seq_one_letter_code
_entity_poly.pdbx_strand_id
1 'polypeptide(L)'
;MKRIITLFTICSCICGMSFAQTAALNGGRIEPRQLTVQDTTSVILYSTEAASGGSAPIVYSWESSADALAWFSVPDATSESCESRPASGGIYYRRKATSGDRIAYSNTVALSANNAIGVTNDTNYIVTYTYTAKNNASHVADVDYYNDTGHPDQNIQVGAAPDGRSIVTPFYYDAKMRESRKYLPYAASSSSGLYRSDAFSEQAQYYNSLYGEGAHSYMEHLYDNSPLNRKVGSYNAG
;
A
#
# COMPACT_ATOMS: atom_id res chain seq x y z
N MET A 1 -18.70 66.47 75.81
CA MET A 1 -18.10 66.61 74.45
C MET A 1 -17.99 65.21 73.82
N LYS A 2 -18.89 64.90 72.90
CA LYS A 2 -18.84 63.66 72.18
C LYS A 2 -18.12 63.93 70.84
N ARG A 3 -17.00 63.24 70.62
CA ARG A 3 -16.30 63.24 69.34
C ARG A 3 -16.88 62.21 68.44
N ILE A 4 -17.44 62.64 67.30
CA ILE A 4 -17.89 61.79 66.22
C ILE A 4 -16.67 61.53 65.31
N ILE A 5 -16.25 60.26 65.18
CA ILE A 5 -15.23 59.85 64.20
C ILE A 5 -15.99 59.30 62.99
N THR A 6 -15.91 60.09 61.89
CA THR A 6 -16.46 59.66 60.61
C THR A 6 -15.43 58.80 59.90
N LEU A 7 -15.76 57.50 59.71
CA LEU A 7 -14.94 56.55 59.00
C LEU A 7 -15.24 56.66 57.50
N PHE A 8 -14.28 57.11 56.71
CA PHE A 8 -14.38 57.11 55.25
C PHE A 8 -13.97 55.72 54.77
N THR A 9 -14.94 54.92 54.26
CA THR A 9 -14.67 53.69 53.57
C THR A 9 -14.34 53.95 52.10
N ILE A 10 -13.08 53.82 51.73
CA ILE A 10 -12.65 53.88 50.35
C ILE A 10 -12.99 52.56 49.69
N CYS A 11 -14.05 52.53 48.89
CA CYS A 11 -14.36 51.37 48.06
C CYS A 11 -13.40 51.34 46.86
N SER A 12 -12.33 50.55 46.99
CA SER A 12 -11.42 50.32 45.89
C SER A 12 -12.07 49.32 44.88
N CYS A 13 -12.64 49.88 43.81
CA CYS A 13 -13.12 49.09 42.70
C CYS A 13 -11.90 48.54 41.95
N ILE A 14 -11.42 47.32 42.32
CA ILE A 14 -10.46 46.57 41.53
C ILE A 14 -11.24 46.02 40.32
N CYS A 15 -11.15 46.74 39.22
CA CYS A 15 -11.58 46.23 37.92
C CYS A 15 -10.66 45.06 37.56
N GLY A 16 -11.10 43.81 37.89
CA GLY A 16 -10.41 42.61 37.51
C GLY A 16 -10.43 42.50 35.99
N MET A 17 -9.37 42.91 35.34
CA MET A 17 -9.13 42.51 33.96
C MET A 17 -8.96 40.99 33.94
N SER A 18 -10.05 40.28 33.64
CA SER A 18 -9.99 38.85 33.30
C SER A 18 -9.26 38.70 31.97
N PHE A 19 -7.97 38.46 32.03
CA PHE A 19 -7.26 38.03 30.84
C PHE A 19 -7.80 36.64 30.47
N ALA A 20 -8.62 36.60 29.45
CA ALA A 20 -9.02 35.30 28.87
C ALA A 20 -7.75 34.58 28.48
N GLN A 21 -7.39 33.58 29.25
CA GLN A 21 -6.26 32.74 28.97
C GLN A 21 -6.58 31.95 27.68
N THR A 22 -6.01 32.42 26.56
CA THR A 22 -6.20 31.75 25.27
C THR A 22 -5.65 30.34 25.39
N ALA A 23 -6.49 29.35 25.13
CA ALA A 23 -6.09 27.94 25.13
C ALA A 23 -4.89 27.72 24.20
N ALA A 24 -3.99 26.85 24.59
CA ALA A 24 -2.87 26.46 23.73
C ALA A 24 -3.41 25.90 22.42
N LEU A 25 -2.77 26.23 21.29
CA LEU A 25 -3.13 25.65 20.01
C LEU A 25 -2.76 24.16 20.02
N ASN A 26 -3.72 23.31 19.67
CA ASN A 26 -3.57 21.86 19.45
C ASN A 26 -3.70 21.56 17.95
N GLY A 27 -2.79 20.79 17.38
CA GLY A 27 -2.78 20.46 15.95
C GLY A 27 -3.84 19.43 15.52
N GLY A 28 -4.55 18.85 16.50
CA GLY A 28 -5.54 17.79 16.25
C GLY A 28 -4.91 16.47 15.82
N ARG A 29 -5.70 15.60 15.19
CA ARG A 29 -5.28 14.25 14.82
C ARG A 29 -5.71 13.90 13.41
N ILE A 30 -4.85 13.18 12.71
CA ILE A 30 -5.08 12.71 11.35
C ILE A 30 -4.88 11.18 11.25
N GLU A 31 -5.61 10.54 10.34
CA GLU A 31 -5.56 9.11 10.05
C GLU A 31 -5.55 8.87 8.51
N PRO A 32 -5.09 7.72 8.04
CA PRO A 32 -4.55 6.60 8.78
C PRO A 32 -3.14 6.90 9.33
N ARG A 33 -2.79 6.37 10.49
CA ARG A 33 -1.45 6.60 11.11
C ARG A 33 -0.31 5.96 10.35
N GLN A 34 -0.59 4.79 9.81
CA GLN A 34 0.32 4.03 8.96
C GLN A 34 -0.51 3.27 7.94
N LEU A 35 -0.15 3.37 6.69
CA LEU A 35 -0.80 2.64 5.61
C LEU A 35 0.23 2.26 4.56
N THR A 36 0.20 1.01 4.18
CA THR A 36 0.90 0.51 3.00
C THR A 36 -0.15 0.28 1.92
N VAL A 37 -0.03 0.95 0.79
CA VAL A 37 -0.92 0.76 -0.35
C VAL A 37 -0.17 0.09 -1.49
N GLN A 38 -0.93 -0.54 -2.35
CA GLN A 38 -0.40 -1.05 -3.59
C GLN A 38 -0.29 0.08 -4.60
N ASP A 39 0.84 0.12 -5.29
CA ASP A 39 1.13 1.13 -6.29
C ASP A 39 1.13 2.57 -5.72
N THR A 40 1.18 3.55 -6.59
CA THR A 40 1.15 4.97 -6.26
C THR A 40 -0.27 5.54 -6.14
N THR A 41 -1.25 4.69 -5.78
CA THR A 41 -2.64 5.12 -5.57
C THR A 41 -2.71 6.21 -4.52
N SER A 42 -3.41 7.29 -4.80
CA SER A 42 -3.57 8.38 -3.86
C SER A 42 -4.37 7.94 -2.63
N VAL A 43 -4.00 8.46 -1.47
CA VAL A 43 -4.62 8.19 -0.18
C VAL A 43 -5.12 9.51 0.40
N ILE A 44 -6.35 9.53 0.88
CA ILE A 44 -6.87 10.69 1.61
C ILE A 44 -6.47 10.56 3.08
N LEU A 45 -5.65 11.50 3.55
CA LEU A 45 -5.40 11.72 4.96
C LEU A 45 -6.53 12.58 5.51
N TYR A 46 -7.29 12.05 6.45
CA TYR A 46 -8.47 12.73 6.98
C TYR A 46 -8.30 13.08 8.46
N SER A 47 -9.00 14.10 8.89
CA SER A 47 -9.01 14.56 10.27
C SER A 47 -9.95 13.70 11.11
N THR A 48 -9.45 13.12 12.19
CA THR A 48 -10.27 12.50 13.25
C THR A 48 -10.49 13.41 14.42
N GLU A 49 -9.61 14.43 14.56
CA GLU A 49 -9.73 15.48 15.55
C GLU A 49 -9.25 16.79 14.90
N ALA A 50 -10.14 17.78 14.83
CA ALA A 50 -9.79 19.08 14.30
C ALA A 50 -8.78 19.79 15.20
N ALA A 51 -7.96 20.66 14.64
CA ALA A 51 -7.14 21.53 15.45
C ALA A 51 -8.02 22.47 16.29
N SER A 52 -7.59 22.80 17.51
CA SER A 52 -8.38 23.59 18.45
C SER A 52 -7.51 24.55 19.27
N GLY A 53 -8.11 25.57 19.88
CA GLY A 53 -7.43 26.61 20.67
C GLY A 53 -6.87 27.73 19.80
N GLY A 54 -5.88 28.44 20.31
CA GLY A 54 -5.31 29.61 19.64
C GLY A 54 -6.10 30.89 19.89
N SER A 55 -5.70 31.98 19.21
CA SER A 55 -6.25 33.32 19.39
C SER A 55 -6.86 33.94 18.12
N ALA A 56 -6.76 33.24 17.01
CA ALA A 56 -7.26 33.67 15.69
C ALA A 56 -7.84 32.42 14.96
N PRO A 57 -8.56 32.60 13.84
CA PRO A 57 -8.99 31.48 13.01
C PRO A 57 -7.84 30.55 12.66
N ILE A 58 -8.11 29.25 12.67
CA ILE A 58 -7.10 28.24 12.36
C ILE A 58 -7.01 28.08 10.85
N VAL A 59 -5.78 28.15 10.35
CA VAL A 59 -5.45 27.89 8.94
C VAL A 59 -4.61 26.61 8.88
N TYR A 60 -4.93 25.72 7.95
CA TYR A 60 -4.20 24.49 7.72
C TYR A 60 -3.21 24.61 6.57
N SER A 61 -2.12 23.88 6.71
CA SER A 61 -1.20 23.52 5.64
C SER A 61 -0.65 22.13 5.93
N TRP A 62 -0.06 21.49 4.91
CA TRP A 62 0.49 20.16 5.07
C TRP A 62 1.97 20.14 4.75
N GLU A 63 2.67 19.27 5.43
CA GLU A 63 4.09 19.04 5.23
C GLU A 63 4.34 17.55 5.01
N SER A 64 5.31 17.25 4.13
CA SER A 64 5.79 15.91 3.87
C SER A 64 7.28 15.78 4.14
N SER A 65 7.74 14.57 4.43
CA SER A 65 9.12 14.27 4.74
C SER A 65 9.47 12.84 4.30
N ALA A 66 10.69 12.63 3.81
CA ALA A 66 11.20 11.29 3.51
C ALA A 66 11.75 10.57 4.75
N ASP A 67 12.15 11.30 5.80
CA ASP A 67 12.89 10.79 6.97
C ASP A 67 12.25 11.18 8.31
N ALA A 68 11.11 11.88 8.29
CA ALA A 68 10.45 12.49 9.45
C ALA A 68 11.31 13.55 10.20
N LEU A 69 12.42 13.99 9.62
CA LEU A 69 13.32 15.01 10.17
C LEU A 69 13.24 16.32 9.37
N ALA A 70 13.48 16.24 8.06
CA ALA A 70 13.36 17.40 7.16
C ALA A 70 11.96 17.46 6.55
N TRP A 71 11.24 18.59 6.77
CA TRP A 71 9.84 18.75 6.37
C TRP A 71 9.71 19.81 5.27
N PHE A 72 8.94 19.48 4.24
CA PHE A 72 8.69 20.32 3.09
C PHE A 72 7.18 20.56 2.93
N SER A 73 6.81 21.77 2.52
CA SER A 73 5.41 22.12 2.30
C SER A 73 4.82 21.33 1.14
N VAL A 74 3.61 20.78 1.34
CA VAL A 74 2.80 20.19 0.27
C VAL A 74 2.05 21.32 -0.42
N PRO A 75 2.29 21.58 -1.73
CA PRO A 75 1.63 22.64 -2.45
C PRO A 75 0.11 22.50 -2.43
N ASP A 76 -0.60 23.64 -2.32
CA ASP A 76 -2.07 23.75 -2.41
C ASP A 76 -2.88 22.94 -1.37
N ALA A 77 -2.21 22.28 -0.42
CA ALA A 77 -2.85 21.53 0.64
C ALA A 77 -3.21 22.42 1.83
N THR A 78 -4.38 23.07 1.76
CA THR A 78 -4.87 24.03 2.77
C THR A 78 -6.14 23.54 3.50
N SER A 79 -6.66 22.38 3.13
CA SER A 79 -7.85 21.82 3.74
C SER A 79 -7.52 20.99 4.99
N GLU A 80 -8.54 20.67 5.77
CA GLU A 80 -8.43 19.81 6.96
C GLU A 80 -7.98 18.37 6.60
N SER A 81 -8.34 17.90 5.40
CA SER A 81 -7.89 16.66 4.79
C SER A 81 -6.93 16.92 3.64
N CYS A 82 -6.07 15.99 3.33
CA CYS A 82 -5.09 16.10 2.24
C CYS A 82 -5.09 14.82 1.40
N GLU A 83 -5.16 14.98 0.08
CA GLU A 83 -4.84 13.88 -0.82
C GLU A 83 -3.32 13.75 -0.91
N SER A 84 -2.82 12.57 -0.60
CA SER A 84 -1.39 12.27 -0.54
C SER A 84 -1.05 11.13 -1.48
N ARG A 85 0.21 11.07 -1.93
CA ARG A 85 0.72 9.97 -2.75
C ARG A 85 1.84 9.27 -1.99
N PRO A 86 1.69 7.97 -1.72
CA PRO A 86 2.75 7.17 -1.15
C PRO A 86 3.95 7.07 -2.10
N ALA A 87 5.14 6.92 -1.52
CA ALA A 87 6.37 6.69 -2.27
C ALA A 87 6.93 5.29 -1.94
N SER A 88 7.66 4.69 -2.87
CA SER A 88 8.26 3.36 -2.72
C SER A 88 9.25 3.25 -1.54
N GLY A 89 9.82 4.34 -1.10
CA GLY A 89 10.69 4.40 0.08
C GLY A 89 9.98 4.75 1.39
N GLY A 90 8.65 4.94 1.32
CA GLY A 90 7.88 5.54 2.40
C GLY A 90 7.95 7.07 2.39
N ILE A 91 6.92 7.69 2.87
CA ILE A 91 6.83 9.14 3.03
C ILE A 91 6.00 9.44 4.27
N TYR A 92 6.40 10.45 5.01
CA TYR A 92 5.71 10.93 6.20
C TYR A 92 4.93 12.19 5.88
N TYR A 93 3.76 12.35 6.50
CA TYR A 93 2.93 13.54 6.41
C TYR A 93 2.53 14.02 7.79
N ARG A 94 2.36 15.32 7.93
CA ARG A 94 1.74 15.95 9.09
C ARG A 94 0.95 17.19 8.67
N ARG A 95 -0.12 17.47 9.39
CA ARG A 95 -0.88 18.71 9.23
C ARG A 95 -0.33 19.77 10.16
N LYS A 96 -0.07 20.94 9.63
CA LYS A 96 0.31 22.14 10.37
C LYS A 96 -0.92 23.02 10.55
N ALA A 97 -1.25 23.36 11.77
CA ALA A 97 -2.30 24.32 12.15
C ALA A 97 -1.64 25.62 12.60
N THR A 98 -2.08 26.73 12.06
CA THR A 98 -1.59 28.08 12.42
C THR A 98 -2.76 28.93 12.89
N SER A 99 -2.60 29.64 14.03
CA SER A 99 -3.58 30.56 14.57
C SER A 99 -2.85 31.82 15.08
N GLY A 100 -2.87 32.90 14.32
CA GLY A 100 -2.00 34.05 14.52
C GLY A 100 -0.54 33.62 14.44
N ASP A 101 0.25 33.96 15.45
CA ASP A 101 1.69 33.60 15.52
C ASP A 101 1.96 32.19 16.08
N ARG A 102 0.90 31.44 16.41
CA ARG A 102 1.04 30.09 17.00
C ARG A 102 0.96 29.03 15.94
N ILE A 103 1.81 28.02 16.10
CA ILE A 103 1.86 26.83 15.24
C ILE A 103 1.73 25.59 16.10
N ALA A 104 0.94 24.63 15.63
CA ALA A 104 0.87 23.29 16.20
C ALA A 104 0.79 22.24 15.07
N TYR A 105 1.24 21.03 15.34
CA TYR A 105 1.23 19.94 14.40
C TYR A 105 0.33 18.82 14.88
N SER A 106 -0.29 18.11 13.93
CA SER A 106 -0.95 16.84 14.19
C SER A 106 0.07 15.73 14.51
N ASN A 107 -0.42 14.51 14.76
CA ASN A 107 0.43 13.33 14.67
C ASN A 107 1.04 13.21 13.27
N THR A 108 2.19 12.54 13.20
CA THR A 108 2.81 12.13 11.94
C THR A 108 2.15 10.84 11.42
N VAL A 109 1.94 10.78 10.12
CA VAL A 109 1.43 9.63 9.37
C VAL A 109 2.54 9.09 8.49
N ALA A 110 2.72 7.77 8.46
CA ALA A 110 3.65 7.09 7.58
C ALA A 110 2.87 6.39 6.45
N LEU A 111 3.15 6.75 5.21
CA LEU A 111 2.61 6.11 4.02
C LEU A 111 3.74 5.43 3.26
N SER A 112 3.54 4.19 2.87
CA SER A 112 4.45 3.48 1.98
C SER A 112 3.67 2.89 0.80
N ALA A 113 4.27 2.93 -0.39
CA ALA A 113 3.82 2.11 -1.49
C ALA A 113 4.61 0.81 -1.46
N ASN A 114 3.94 -0.32 -1.56
CA ASN A 114 4.62 -1.53 -1.97
C ASN A 114 5.21 -1.25 -3.36
N ASN A 115 6.44 -1.64 -3.59
CA ASN A 115 7.01 -1.59 -4.94
C ASN A 115 6.01 -2.27 -5.85
N ALA A 116 5.54 -1.54 -6.87
CA ALA A 116 4.62 -2.08 -7.84
C ALA A 116 5.27 -3.35 -8.40
N ILE A 117 4.70 -4.51 -8.07
CA ILE A 117 5.19 -5.81 -8.57
C ILE A 117 5.01 -5.91 -10.10
N GLY A 118 4.41 -4.86 -10.70
CA GLY A 118 3.98 -4.82 -12.08
C GLY A 118 2.94 -5.90 -12.32
N VAL A 119 1.72 -5.53 -12.63
CA VAL A 119 0.67 -6.45 -13.08
C VAL A 119 0.11 -5.95 -14.40
N THR A 120 -0.42 -6.86 -15.20
CA THR A 120 -1.10 -6.52 -16.45
C THR A 120 -2.57 -6.24 -16.15
N ASN A 121 -3.02 -4.99 -16.31
CA ASN A 121 -4.32 -4.52 -15.85
C ASN A 121 -5.49 -4.87 -16.77
N ASP A 122 -5.24 -5.35 -17.98
CA ASP A 122 -6.24 -5.76 -18.98
C ASP A 122 -6.62 -7.25 -18.89
N THR A 123 -6.13 -7.95 -17.86
CA THR A 123 -6.42 -9.35 -17.57
C THR A 123 -7.03 -9.50 -16.19
N ASN A 124 -7.75 -10.59 -15.93
CA ASN A 124 -8.24 -10.92 -14.59
C ASN A 124 -7.11 -11.46 -13.72
N TYR A 125 -6.87 -10.88 -12.55
CA TYR A 125 -5.82 -11.34 -11.65
C TYR A 125 -6.18 -11.20 -10.17
N ILE A 126 -5.48 -11.98 -9.35
CA ILE A 126 -5.47 -11.84 -7.89
C ILE A 126 -4.01 -11.71 -7.46
N VAL A 127 -3.72 -10.74 -6.61
CA VAL A 127 -2.40 -10.62 -5.96
C VAL A 127 -2.52 -11.03 -4.50
N THR A 128 -1.69 -11.96 -4.09
CA THR A 128 -1.58 -12.40 -2.71
C THR A 128 -0.24 -11.97 -2.12
N TYR A 129 -0.26 -11.18 -1.04
CA TYR A 129 0.94 -10.82 -0.29
C TYR A 129 1.04 -11.67 0.96
N THR A 130 2.13 -12.40 1.09
CA THR A 130 2.48 -13.14 2.30
C THR A 130 3.59 -12.40 3.03
N TYR A 131 3.27 -11.76 4.14
CA TYR A 131 4.24 -11.01 4.94
C TYR A 131 5.11 -11.98 5.76
N THR A 132 6.42 -11.88 5.56
CA THR A 132 7.42 -12.74 6.17
C THR A 132 8.13 -12.11 7.37
N ALA A 133 7.93 -10.81 7.59
CA ALA A 133 8.49 -10.08 8.71
C ALA A 133 7.44 -9.26 9.45
N LYS A 134 7.69 -9.02 10.73
CA LYS A 134 6.86 -8.15 11.58
C LYS A 134 6.85 -6.72 11.02
N ASN A 135 5.73 -6.03 11.13
CA ASN A 135 5.51 -4.66 10.64
C ASN A 135 5.55 -4.51 9.11
N ASN A 136 5.21 -5.55 8.35
CA ASN A 136 5.14 -5.54 6.89
C ASN A 136 6.46 -5.15 6.19
N ALA A 137 7.60 -5.35 6.87
CA ALA A 137 8.92 -4.97 6.36
C ALA A 137 9.40 -5.87 5.20
N SER A 138 8.83 -7.07 5.06
CA SER A 138 9.16 -8.02 3.99
C SER A 138 7.94 -8.86 3.63
N HIS A 139 7.77 -9.15 2.36
CA HIS A 139 6.68 -10.00 1.86
C HIS A 139 7.12 -10.75 0.61
N VAL A 140 6.41 -11.83 0.33
CA VAL A 140 6.41 -12.53 -0.96
C VAL A 140 5.11 -12.18 -1.66
N ALA A 141 5.15 -11.91 -2.95
CA ALA A 141 3.98 -11.61 -3.76
C ALA A 141 3.76 -12.71 -4.80
N ASP A 142 2.54 -13.25 -4.82
CA ASP A 142 2.05 -14.18 -5.83
C ASP A 142 0.98 -13.49 -6.66
N VAL A 143 1.07 -13.60 -7.98
CA VAL A 143 0.06 -13.10 -8.92
C VAL A 143 -0.54 -14.28 -9.65
N ASP A 144 -1.83 -14.52 -9.45
CA ASP A 144 -2.61 -15.51 -10.18
C ASP A 144 -3.41 -14.84 -11.26
N TYR A 145 -3.13 -15.14 -12.52
CA TYR A 145 -3.90 -14.70 -13.67
C TYR A 145 -4.95 -15.73 -14.04
N TYR A 146 -6.12 -15.24 -14.47
CA TYR A 146 -7.27 -16.07 -14.82
C TYR A 146 -7.75 -15.74 -16.22
N ASN A 147 -8.12 -16.78 -16.96
CA ASN A 147 -8.77 -16.60 -18.27
C ASN A 147 -10.24 -16.17 -18.13
N ASP A 148 -10.90 -15.90 -19.25
CA ASP A 148 -12.29 -15.42 -19.30
C ASP A 148 -13.32 -16.40 -18.72
N THR A 149 -12.95 -17.66 -18.51
CA THR A 149 -13.78 -18.70 -17.90
C THR A 149 -13.52 -18.89 -16.41
N GLY A 150 -12.60 -18.09 -15.85
CA GLY A 150 -12.24 -18.13 -14.43
C GLY A 150 -11.29 -19.26 -14.04
N HIS A 151 -10.65 -19.94 -15.02
CA HIS A 151 -9.59 -20.90 -14.73
C HIS A 151 -8.25 -20.19 -14.61
N PRO A 152 -7.34 -20.65 -13.73
CA PRO A 152 -5.97 -20.14 -13.66
C PRO A 152 -5.28 -20.23 -15.03
N ASP A 153 -4.59 -19.18 -15.42
CA ASP A 153 -3.85 -19.12 -16.70
C ASP A 153 -2.34 -19.07 -16.46
N GLN A 154 -1.92 -18.28 -15.48
CA GLN A 154 -0.55 -18.23 -14.98
C GLN A 154 -0.52 -17.95 -13.48
N ASN A 155 0.43 -18.58 -12.78
CA ASN A 155 0.89 -18.14 -11.46
C ASN A 155 2.28 -17.54 -11.59
N ILE A 156 2.52 -16.37 -10.98
CA ILE A 156 3.81 -15.68 -10.98
C ILE A 156 4.21 -15.37 -9.54
N GLN A 157 5.24 -16.06 -9.05
CA GLN A 157 5.87 -15.77 -7.77
C GLN A 157 6.95 -14.71 -7.97
N VAL A 158 6.65 -13.46 -7.57
CA VAL A 158 7.48 -12.31 -7.89
C VAL A 158 8.80 -12.33 -7.12
N GLY A 159 9.91 -12.32 -7.87
CA GLY A 159 11.25 -12.30 -7.28
C GLY A 159 11.64 -13.54 -6.47
N ALA A 160 10.93 -14.68 -6.66
CA ALA A 160 11.10 -15.88 -5.83
C ALA A 160 12.29 -16.77 -6.21
N ALA A 161 12.90 -16.57 -7.38
CA ALA A 161 14.11 -17.29 -7.74
C ALA A 161 15.33 -16.78 -6.93
N PRO A 162 16.36 -17.63 -6.70
CA PRO A 162 17.54 -17.26 -5.91
C PRO A 162 18.31 -16.04 -6.44
N ASP A 163 18.18 -15.75 -7.74
CA ASP A 163 18.78 -14.58 -8.42
C ASP A 163 17.82 -13.38 -8.51
N GLY A 164 16.68 -13.43 -7.80
CA GLY A 164 15.69 -12.36 -7.74
C GLY A 164 14.73 -12.31 -8.93
N ARG A 165 14.81 -13.22 -9.89
CA ARG A 165 13.85 -13.34 -10.98
C ARG A 165 12.52 -13.93 -10.48
N SER A 166 11.43 -13.66 -11.21
CA SER A 166 10.12 -14.27 -10.91
C SER A 166 10.08 -15.72 -11.38
N ILE A 167 9.36 -16.56 -10.64
CA ILE A 167 9.06 -17.94 -11.03
C ILE A 167 7.66 -17.94 -11.62
N VAL A 168 7.53 -18.48 -12.83
CA VAL A 168 6.28 -18.54 -13.60
C VAL A 168 5.84 -19.97 -13.80
N THR A 169 4.58 -20.25 -13.53
CA THR A 169 3.92 -21.53 -13.80
C THR A 169 2.75 -21.29 -14.74
N PRO A 170 2.84 -21.65 -16.03
CA PRO A 170 1.70 -21.54 -16.96
C PRO A 170 0.78 -22.75 -16.82
N PHE A 171 -0.52 -22.55 -17.03
CA PHE A 171 -1.54 -23.58 -17.03
C PHE A 171 -2.05 -23.84 -18.45
N TYR A 172 -2.19 -25.10 -18.84
CA TYR A 172 -2.68 -25.47 -20.16
C TYR A 172 -3.94 -26.31 -20.06
N TYR A 173 -4.95 -25.91 -20.81
CA TYR A 173 -6.22 -26.60 -20.87
C TYR A 173 -6.51 -27.12 -22.29
N ASP A 174 -7.11 -28.28 -22.38
CA ASP A 174 -7.61 -28.82 -23.65
C ASP A 174 -8.95 -28.18 -24.06
N ALA A 175 -9.49 -28.55 -25.21
CA ALA A 175 -10.75 -28.04 -25.72
C ALA A 175 -11.97 -28.33 -24.81
N LYS A 176 -11.85 -29.18 -23.81
CA LYS A 176 -12.86 -29.48 -22.79
C LYS A 176 -12.57 -28.79 -21.45
N MET A 177 -11.66 -27.84 -21.44
CA MET A 177 -11.22 -27.08 -20.24
C MET A 177 -10.64 -28.00 -19.14
N ARG A 178 -9.96 -29.09 -19.51
CA ARG A 178 -9.25 -29.95 -18.58
C ARG A 178 -7.76 -29.62 -18.62
N GLU A 179 -7.11 -29.57 -17.47
CA GLU A 179 -5.66 -29.42 -17.39
C GLU A 179 -4.99 -30.69 -17.95
N SER A 180 -4.80 -30.71 -19.27
CA SER A 180 -4.20 -31.89 -19.96
C SER A 180 -2.67 -31.88 -19.94
N ARG A 181 -2.04 -30.74 -19.66
CA ARG A 181 -0.61 -30.58 -19.44
C ARG A 181 -0.33 -29.76 -18.22
N LYS A 182 0.46 -30.31 -17.31
CA LYS A 182 0.95 -29.62 -16.13
C LYS A 182 2.40 -29.24 -16.34
N TYR A 183 2.62 -27.98 -16.64
CA TYR A 183 3.94 -27.44 -16.91
C TYR A 183 4.76 -27.25 -15.63
N LEU A 184 6.05 -27.48 -15.71
CA LEU A 184 6.99 -27.18 -14.65
C LEU A 184 7.20 -25.66 -14.55
N PRO A 185 7.37 -25.10 -13.34
CA PRO A 185 7.68 -23.69 -13.17
C PRO A 185 9.06 -23.37 -13.75
N TYR A 186 9.25 -22.15 -14.23
CA TYR A 186 10.52 -21.69 -14.75
C TYR A 186 10.88 -20.30 -14.21
N ALA A 187 12.18 -19.98 -14.17
CA ALA A 187 12.64 -18.64 -13.81
C ALA A 187 12.58 -17.73 -15.05
N ALA A 188 11.75 -16.70 -14.95
CA ALA A 188 11.55 -15.73 -16.02
C ALA A 188 12.78 -14.82 -16.23
N SER A 189 12.76 -14.00 -17.27
CA SER A 189 13.83 -13.04 -17.56
C SER A 189 13.80 -11.78 -16.67
N SER A 190 12.72 -11.55 -15.92
CA SER A 190 12.53 -10.36 -15.08
C SER A 190 11.97 -10.72 -13.70
N SER A 191 11.96 -9.74 -12.81
CA SER A 191 11.39 -9.84 -11.45
C SER A 191 9.99 -9.23 -11.34
N SER A 192 9.24 -9.08 -12.45
CA SER A 192 7.90 -8.51 -12.45
C SER A 192 6.80 -9.56 -12.34
N GLY A 193 5.61 -9.12 -11.90
CA GLY A 193 4.38 -9.90 -11.93
C GLY A 193 3.54 -9.73 -13.20
N LEU A 194 4.11 -9.15 -14.28
CA LEU A 194 3.41 -8.95 -15.55
C LEU A 194 3.03 -10.28 -16.20
N TYR A 195 1.82 -10.34 -16.73
CA TYR A 195 1.35 -11.45 -17.56
C TYR A 195 2.28 -11.70 -18.74
N ARG A 196 2.55 -12.96 -19.06
CA ARG A 196 3.46 -13.36 -20.13
C ARG A 196 2.69 -14.10 -21.21
N SER A 197 2.47 -13.41 -22.33
CA SER A 197 1.81 -13.99 -23.50
C SER A 197 2.57 -15.21 -24.07
N ASP A 198 3.88 -15.21 -23.91
CA ASP A 198 4.79 -16.22 -24.45
C ASP A 198 5.28 -17.24 -23.41
N ALA A 199 4.57 -17.38 -22.27
CA ALA A 199 4.99 -18.19 -21.14
C ALA A 199 5.39 -19.63 -21.51
N PHE A 200 4.67 -20.27 -22.43
CA PHE A 200 4.99 -21.62 -22.88
C PHE A 200 6.29 -21.69 -23.70
N SER A 201 6.53 -20.69 -24.55
CA SER A 201 7.78 -20.66 -25.32
C SER A 201 8.98 -20.27 -24.46
N GLU A 202 8.80 -19.34 -23.52
CA GLU A 202 9.83 -19.01 -22.51
C GLU A 202 10.19 -20.22 -21.65
N GLN A 203 9.19 -20.98 -21.22
CA GLN A 203 9.35 -22.18 -20.43
C GLN A 203 10.14 -23.26 -21.22
N ALA A 204 9.77 -23.49 -22.47
CA ALA A 204 10.47 -24.45 -23.34
C ALA A 204 11.95 -24.01 -23.56
N GLN A 205 12.20 -22.74 -23.81
CA GLN A 205 13.57 -22.20 -23.95
C GLN A 205 14.38 -22.35 -22.66
N TYR A 206 13.77 -22.08 -21.50
CA TYR A 206 14.42 -22.25 -20.21
C TYR A 206 14.88 -23.69 -20.00
N TYR A 207 14.01 -24.69 -20.23
CA TYR A 207 14.35 -26.09 -20.04
C TYR A 207 15.29 -26.63 -21.12
N ASN A 208 15.16 -26.18 -22.37
CA ASN A 208 16.11 -26.51 -23.42
C ASN A 208 17.52 -26.00 -23.10
N SER A 209 17.64 -24.83 -22.44
CA SER A 209 18.93 -24.29 -22.02
C SER A 209 19.59 -25.11 -20.91
N LEU A 210 18.80 -25.81 -20.08
CA LEU A 210 19.29 -26.62 -18.97
C LEU A 210 19.59 -28.08 -19.36
N TYR A 211 18.75 -28.65 -20.22
CA TYR A 211 18.76 -30.10 -20.49
C TYR A 211 18.97 -30.48 -21.96
N GLY A 212 19.06 -29.46 -22.84
CA GLY A 212 19.20 -29.66 -24.29
C GLY A 212 17.89 -29.58 -25.06
N GLU A 213 17.98 -29.52 -26.39
CA GLU A 213 16.82 -29.38 -27.27
C GLU A 213 15.83 -30.54 -27.09
N GLY A 214 14.54 -30.21 -27.05
CA GLY A 214 13.46 -31.18 -26.91
C GLY A 214 13.20 -31.64 -25.48
N ALA A 215 13.74 -30.95 -24.48
CA ALA A 215 13.46 -31.22 -23.07
C ALA A 215 11.95 -31.27 -22.80
N HIS A 216 11.47 -32.39 -22.21
CA HIS A 216 10.06 -32.59 -21.90
C HIS A 216 9.73 -31.99 -20.53
N SER A 217 9.31 -30.75 -20.52
CA SER A 217 9.18 -29.91 -19.32
C SER A 217 7.76 -29.79 -18.77
N TYR A 218 6.90 -30.76 -19.06
CA TYR A 218 5.53 -30.85 -18.53
C TYR A 218 5.13 -32.31 -18.32
N MET A 219 4.17 -32.53 -17.44
CA MET A 219 3.46 -33.80 -17.28
C MET A 219 2.23 -33.77 -18.19
N GLU A 220 2.00 -34.82 -18.98
CA GLU A 220 0.82 -34.92 -19.82
C GLU A 220 -0.21 -35.92 -19.22
N HIS A 221 -1.47 -35.52 -19.22
CA HIS A 221 -2.58 -36.31 -18.74
C HIS A 221 -3.45 -36.79 -19.89
N LEU A 222 -3.64 -38.08 -20.00
CA LEU A 222 -4.57 -38.65 -20.96
C LEU A 222 -5.94 -38.89 -20.32
N TYR A 223 -6.97 -38.44 -20.99
CA TYR A 223 -8.36 -38.61 -20.56
C TYR A 223 -9.13 -39.47 -21.51
N ASP A 224 -10.09 -40.22 -20.99
CA ASP A 224 -11.03 -40.94 -21.84
C ASP A 224 -11.99 -39.94 -22.55
N ASN A 225 -12.72 -40.45 -23.57
CA ASN A 225 -13.70 -39.65 -24.29
C ASN A 225 -15.08 -39.65 -23.62
N SER A 226 -15.21 -40.23 -22.43
CA SER A 226 -16.48 -40.26 -21.71
C SER A 226 -16.83 -38.92 -21.12
N PRO A 227 -18.12 -38.62 -20.87
CA PRO A 227 -18.52 -37.41 -20.16
C PRO A 227 -17.98 -37.31 -18.73
N LEU A 228 -17.47 -38.43 -18.18
CA LEU A 228 -16.94 -38.47 -16.81
C LEU A 228 -15.52 -37.93 -16.71
N ASN A 229 -14.87 -37.58 -17.84
CA ASN A 229 -13.51 -36.99 -17.87
C ASN A 229 -12.48 -37.77 -17.03
N ARG A 230 -12.50 -39.13 -17.10
CA ARG A 230 -11.61 -39.95 -16.32
C ARG A 230 -10.19 -39.91 -16.87
N LYS A 231 -9.24 -39.65 -15.98
CA LYS A 231 -7.81 -39.76 -16.31
C LYS A 231 -7.45 -41.25 -16.51
N VAL A 232 -6.98 -41.62 -17.69
CA VAL A 232 -6.64 -43.01 -18.07
C VAL A 232 -5.12 -43.26 -18.16
N GLY A 233 -4.34 -42.17 -18.15
CA GLY A 233 -2.88 -42.25 -18.15
C GLY A 233 -2.20 -40.93 -17.86
N SER A 234 -0.89 -40.97 -17.57
CA SER A 234 -0.05 -39.79 -17.53
C SER A 234 1.39 -40.11 -17.90
N TYR A 235 2.04 -39.15 -18.55
CA TYR A 235 3.47 -39.14 -18.82
C TYR A 235 4.12 -38.09 -17.95
N ASN A 236 5.21 -38.40 -17.28
CA ASN A 236 5.94 -37.45 -16.45
C ASN A 236 6.85 -36.55 -17.30
N ALA A 237 7.18 -35.36 -16.75
CA ALA A 237 8.27 -34.54 -17.25
C ALA A 237 9.60 -35.29 -17.08
N GLY A 238 10.53 -35.13 -18.03
CA GLY A 238 11.86 -35.78 -18.02
C GLY A 238 12.42 -36.00 -19.41
#